data_4439fe27e2507d986f372f1284162927
#
_entry.id   4439fe27e2507d986f372f1284162927
#
_cell.length_a   1.000
_cell.length_b   1.000
_cell.length_c   1.000
_cell.angle_alpha   90.00
_cell.angle_beta   90.00
_cell.angle_gamma   90.00
#
_symmetry.space_group_name_H-M   'P 1'
#
loop_
_entity.id
_entity.type
_entity.pdbx_description
1 polymer ?
#
loop_
_entity_poly.entity_id
_entity_poly.type
_entity_poly.pdbx_seq_one_letter_code
_entity_poly.pdbx_strand_id
1 'polypeptide(L)'
;ITSKTKAVIPVHLFGQSAEMDEIMKIAIAHNLYVIEDAAQAIGTQYKDGRFVGTIGHIGCFSFFPSKNLGGYGDGGLIVTNDDKLSEIIRIKRVHGGEPKYYHKVIGGNFRLDAIQAAVLRVKLPHLQSWSEKRQQNAKRYNQLFIEAGLAEEPGKTKFDSRNKVLLPKAVYENSGVKNYHIYNQYKIRVEKRDALREFMTKHEIGTEIYYPVPFHLQECFSDLGYKKGDFPISEFSANTSIALPIYPELSDEQLQYVVSVIRKFFDEN
;
A
#
# COMPACT_ATOMS: atom_id res chain seq x y z
N ILE A 1 19.77 13.17 -4.73
CA ILE A 1 20.15 13.56 -3.35
C ILE A 1 21.00 14.81 -3.42
N THR A 2 20.72 15.77 -2.55
CA THR A 2 21.46 17.04 -2.42
C THR A 2 21.84 17.27 -0.96
N SER A 3 22.62 18.33 -0.68
CA SER A 3 22.95 18.74 0.71
C SER A 3 21.74 19.11 1.57
N LYS A 4 20.57 19.35 0.94
CA LYS A 4 19.30 19.63 1.62
C LYS A 4 18.53 18.36 1.97
N THR A 5 18.82 17.20 1.35
CA THR A 5 18.15 15.95 1.61
C THR A 5 18.43 15.48 3.03
N LYS A 6 17.39 15.15 3.81
CA LYS A 6 17.51 14.73 5.21
C LYS A 6 16.97 13.32 5.46
N ALA A 7 15.98 12.89 4.67
CA ALA A 7 15.36 11.60 4.85
C ALA A 7 14.85 11.05 3.51
N VAL A 8 14.62 9.76 3.51
CA VAL A 8 13.90 9.01 2.46
C VAL A 8 12.68 8.38 3.10
N ILE A 9 11.53 8.46 2.43
CA ILE A 9 10.27 7.84 2.87
C ILE A 9 9.88 6.77 1.86
N PRO A 10 10.37 5.52 1.99
CA PRO A 10 9.88 4.41 1.17
C PRO A 10 8.47 4.04 1.57
N VAL A 11 7.61 3.82 0.58
CA VAL A 11 6.24 3.38 0.79
C VAL A 11 6.12 1.90 0.43
N HIS A 12 5.65 1.08 1.38
CA HIS A 12 5.33 -0.35 1.16
C HIS A 12 3.94 -0.46 0.56
N LEU A 13 3.84 -0.02 -0.71
CA LEU A 13 2.57 0.26 -1.36
C LEU A 13 1.78 -1.04 -1.60
N PHE A 14 0.48 -0.98 -1.35
CA PHE A 14 -0.51 -2.06 -1.52
C PHE A 14 -0.26 -3.32 -0.67
N GLY A 15 0.72 -3.28 0.23
CA GLY A 15 1.05 -4.40 1.09
C GLY A 15 2.25 -5.23 0.63
N GLN A 16 3.10 -4.70 -0.24
CA GLN A 16 4.39 -5.26 -0.65
C GLN A 16 5.54 -4.36 -0.22
N SER A 17 6.64 -4.94 0.21
CA SER A 17 7.83 -4.18 0.61
C SER A 17 8.45 -3.43 -0.58
N ALA A 18 8.93 -2.20 -0.32
CA ALA A 18 9.91 -1.55 -1.17
C ALA A 18 11.26 -2.29 -1.13
N GLU A 19 12.18 -1.98 -2.06
CA GLU A 19 13.52 -2.59 -2.11
C GLU A 19 14.44 -2.01 -1.02
N MET A 20 14.25 -2.49 0.20
CA MET A 20 14.83 -1.91 1.40
C MET A 20 16.35 -2.00 1.47
N ASP A 21 16.97 -3.06 0.94
CA ASP A 21 18.43 -3.20 0.98
C ASP A 21 19.11 -2.06 0.20
N GLU A 22 18.64 -1.77 -1.01
CA GLU A 22 19.20 -0.67 -1.82
C GLU A 22 18.89 0.70 -1.22
N ILE A 23 17.70 0.88 -0.67
CA ILE A 23 17.31 2.13 0.01
C ILE A 23 18.19 2.38 1.23
N MET A 24 18.39 1.36 2.07
CA MET A 24 19.22 1.46 3.26
C MET A 24 20.70 1.71 2.90
N LYS A 25 21.21 1.03 1.86
CA LYS A 25 22.56 1.27 1.35
C LYS A 25 22.79 2.71 0.94
N ILE A 26 21.84 3.28 0.19
CA ILE A 26 21.89 4.71 -0.23
C ILE A 26 21.77 5.63 0.99
N ALA A 27 20.84 5.35 1.89
CA ALA A 27 20.62 6.16 3.08
C ALA A 27 21.87 6.22 3.98
N ILE A 28 22.51 5.08 4.22
CA ILE A 28 23.77 4.99 5.00
C ILE A 28 24.89 5.79 4.32
N ALA A 29 25.08 5.61 3.00
CA ALA A 29 26.12 6.28 2.24
C ALA A 29 25.98 7.83 2.27
N HIS A 30 24.76 8.35 2.44
CA HIS A 30 24.47 9.78 2.44
C HIS A 30 24.05 10.33 3.81
N ASN A 31 24.13 9.53 4.86
CA ASN A 31 23.71 9.89 6.23
C ASN A 31 22.26 10.42 6.28
N LEU A 32 21.34 9.69 5.65
CA LEU A 32 19.91 10.01 5.60
C LEU A 32 19.11 9.16 6.57
N TYR A 33 18.07 9.74 7.14
CA TYR A 33 17.06 8.97 7.86
C TYR A 33 16.15 8.21 6.88
N VAL A 34 15.67 7.01 7.30
CA VAL A 34 14.68 6.24 6.56
C VAL A 34 13.44 6.12 7.43
N ILE A 35 12.31 6.62 6.91
CA ILE A 35 10.99 6.56 7.56
C ILE A 35 10.12 5.69 6.69
N GLU A 36 9.84 4.47 7.13
CA GLU A 36 9.03 3.53 6.37
C GLU A 36 7.54 3.88 6.49
N ASP A 37 6.90 4.21 5.35
CA ASP A 37 5.45 4.26 5.27
C ASP A 37 4.90 2.84 5.04
N ALA A 38 4.54 2.19 6.14
CA ALA A 38 3.93 0.87 6.18
C ALA A 38 2.40 0.93 6.40
N ALA A 39 1.76 2.07 6.08
CA ALA A 39 0.33 2.27 6.29
C ALA A 39 -0.56 1.25 5.55
N GLN A 40 -0.04 0.55 4.54
CA GLN A 40 -0.74 -0.51 3.81
C GLN A 40 -0.09 -1.89 3.97
N ALA A 41 0.87 -2.05 4.88
CA ALA A 41 1.76 -3.21 4.87
C ALA A 41 1.97 -3.86 6.26
N ILE A 42 0.99 -3.73 7.17
CA ILE A 42 1.10 -4.33 8.50
C ILE A 42 1.24 -5.86 8.39
N GLY A 43 2.33 -6.41 8.95
CA GLY A 43 2.63 -7.84 8.88
C GLY A 43 3.33 -8.30 7.60
N THR A 44 3.60 -7.42 6.64
CA THR A 44 4.41 -7.74 5.45
C THR A 44 5.85 -8.01 5.84
N GLN A 45 6.45 -9.02 5.20
CA GLN A 45 7.85 -9.38 5.37
C GLN A 45 8.67 -8.99 4.14
N TYR A 46 9.86 -8.47 4.39
CA TYR A 46 10.88 -8.33 3.36
C TYR A 46 11.48 -9.68 3.02
N LYS A 47 12.21 -9.79 1.93
CA LYS A 47 12.77 -11.06 1.39
C LYS A 47 13.63 -11.89 2.36
N ASP A 48 14.16 -11.26 3.41
CA ASP A 48 14.99 -11.89 4.46
C ASP A 48 14.21 -12.19 5.76
N GLY A 49 12.90 -11.96 5.77
CA GLY A 49 12.02 -12.25 6.90
C GLY A 49 11.81 -11.08 7.87
N ARG A 50 12.57 -9.98 7.78
CA ARG A 50 12.31 -8.78 8.59
C ARG A 50 10.93 -8.21 8.25
N PHE A 51 10.21 -7.76 9.26
CA PHE A 51 8.95 -7.06 9.02
C PHE A 51 9.20 -5.64 8.53
N VAL A 52 8.45 -5.22 7.49
CA VAL A 52 8.47 -3.81 7.04
C VAL A 52 7.99 -2.88 8.15
N GLY A 53 8.51 -1.67 8.17
CA GLY A 53 8.33 -0.72 9.28
C GLY A 53 9.35 -0.89 10.41
N THR A 54 10.19 -1.96 10.38
CA THR A 54 11.22 -2.21 11.39
C THR A 54 12.65 -2.23 10.82
N ILE A 55 12.80 -1.91 9.55
CA ILE A 55 14.08 -1.97 8.81
C ILE A 55 14.78 -0.61 8.83
N GLY A 56 14.02 0.47 8.65
CA GLY A 56 14.50 1.84 8.72
C GLY A 56 14.59 2.38 10.15
N HIS A 57 14.71 3.69 10.28
CA HIS A 57 14.82 4.36 11.59
C HIS A 57 13.46 4.49 12.30
N ILE A 58 12.39 4.69 11.52
CA ILE A 58 11.01 4.82 11.99
C ILE A 58 10.11 4.05 11.02
N GLY A 59 9.11 3.34 11.56
CA GLY A 59 8.03 2.75 10.79
C GLY A 59 6.68 3.35 11.18
N CYS A 60 5.83 3.64 10.19
CA CYS A 60 4.52 4.24 10.37
C CYS A 60 3.44 3.30 9.84
N PHE A 61 2.46 2.94 10.68
CA PHE A 61 1.33 2.10 10.34
C PHE A 61 0.01 2.85 10.49
N SER A 62 -0.97 2.47 9.68
CA SER A 62 -2.32 3.01 9.74
C SER A 62 -3.30 1.95 10.21
N PHE A 63 -4.21 2.35 11.10
CA PHE A 63 -5.37 1.58 11.53
C PHE A 63 -6.68 2.15 11.00
N PHE A 64 -6.61 2.94 9.91
CA PHE A 64 -7.81 3.40 9.21
C PHE A 64 -8.74 2.20 8.91
N PRO A 65 -10.07 2.32 9.01
CA PRO A 65 -11.01 1.19 8.99
C PRO A 65 -10.86 0.22 7.81
N SER A 66 -10.45 0.70 6.63
CA SER A 66 -10.26 -0.16 5.45
C SER A 66 -8.92 -0.88 5.38
N LYS A 67 -8.01 -0.69 6.36
CA LYS A 67 -6.71 -1.39 6.39
C LYS A 67 -6.88 -2.85 6.79
N ASN A 68 -5.90 -3.69 6.45
CA ASN A 68 -5.91 -5.12 6.81
C ASN A 68 -6.11 -5.34 8.31
N LEU A 69 -5.58 -4.44 9.15
CA LEU A 69 -5.89 -4.33 10.56
C LEU A 69 -6.46 -2.93 10.82
N GLY A 70 -7.76 -2.75 10.58
CA GLY A 70 -8.46 -1.47 10.77
C GLY A 70 -9.20 -1.39 12.08
N GLY A 71 -9.20 -0.21 12.72
CA GLY A 71 -10.08 0.15 13.82
C GLY A 71 -11.51 0.45 13.35
N TYR A 72 -12.32 1.03 14.24
CA TYR A 72 -13.65 1.58 13.95
C TYR A 72 -13.62 3.11 13.79
N GLY A 73 -12.44 3.67 13.56
CA GLY A 73 -12.15 5.07 13.34
C GLY A 73 -10.66 5.23 13.07
N ASP A 74 -10.19 6.47 13.06
CA ASP A 74 -8.78 6.76 12.79
C ASP A 74 -7.87 6.20 13.88
N GLY A 75 -6.68 5.81 13.48
CA GLY A 75 -5.64 5.31 14.36
C GLY A 75 -4.36 4.99 13.59
N GLY A 76 -3.26 4.92 14.32
CA GLY A 76 -1.96 4.58 13.78
C GLY A 76 -0.99 4.13 14.84
N LEU A 77 0.16 3.65 14.38
CA LEU A 77 1.26 3.21 15.23
C LEU A 77 2.57 3.69 14.61
N ILE A 78 3.44 4.20 15.46
CA ILE A 78 4.84 4.49 15.11
C ILE A 78 5.72 3.51 15.88
N VAL A 79 6.70 2.93 15.20
CA VAL A 79 7.71 2.04 15.80
C VAL A 79 9.12 2.53 15.47
N THR A 80 10.04 2.31 16.39
CA THR A 80 11.46 2.60 16.22
C THR A 80 12.29 1.71 17.15
N ASN A 81 13.53 1.41 16.76
CA ASN A 81 14.51 0.74 17.59
C ASN A 81 15.47 1.75 18.29
N ASP A 82 15.27 3.04 18.10
CA ASP A 82 16.07 4.12 18.73
C ASP A 82 15.31 4.68 19.93
N ASP A 83 15.89 4.51 21.13
CA ASP A 83 15.29 4.94 22.39
C ASP A 83 15.10 6.46 22.45
N LYS A 84 16.03 7.26 21.88
CA LYS A 84 15.91 8.72 21.85
C LYS A 84 14.76 9.18 20.96
N LEU A 85 14.60 8.55 19.78
CA LEU A 85 13.46 8.80 18.91
C LEU A 85 12.15 8.36 19.59
N SER A 86 12.13 7.23 20.26
CA SER A 86 10.98 6.74 21.02
C SER A 86 10.52 7.74 22.09
N GLU A 87 11.47 8.28 22.87
CA GLU A 87 11.20 9.28 23.92
C GLU A 87 10.58 10.55 23.30
N ILE A 88 11.23 11.14 22.28
CA ILE A 88 10.74 12.34 21.62
C ILE A 88 9.34 12.13 21.01
N ILE A 89 9.11 10.99 20.35
CA ILE A 89 7.82 10.66 19.75
C ILE A 89 6.73 10.55 20.83
N ARG A 90 7.03 9.90 21.97
CA ARG A 90 6.10 9.80 23.12
C ARG A 90 5.71 11.18 23.66
N ILE A 91 6.68 12.07 23.84
CA ILE A 91 6.43 13.45 24.31
C ILE A 91 5.58 14.21 23.29
N LYS A 92 5.95 14.17 22.00
CA LYS A 92 5.20 14.85 20.92
C LYS A 92 3.77 14.35 20.79
N ARG A 93 3.52 13.06 21.03
CA ARG A 93 2.19 12.43 20.99
C ARG A 93 1.20 13.03 22.00
N VAL A 94 1.70 13.59 23.09
CA VAL A 94 0.92 14.16 24.20
C VAL A 94 1.24 15.64 24.40
N HIS A 95 1.05 16.42 23.33
CA HIS A 95 1.20 17.89 23.34
C HIS A 95 2.63 18.41 23.61
N GLY A 96 3.65 17.58 23.45
CA GLY A 96 5.02 17.98 23.76
C GLY A 96 5.35 18.12 25.23
N GLY A 97 4.50 17.55 26.12
CA GLY A 97 4.56 17.77 27.57
C GLY A 97 5.10 16.58 28.36
N GLU A 98 6.10 16.86 29.22
CA GLU A 98 6.60 15.93 30.23
C GLU A 98 7.33 16.74 31.34
N PRO A 99 6.93 16.63 32.61
CA PRO A 99 5.70 16.01 33.10
C PRO A 99 4.44 16.73 32.60
N LYS A 100 3.25 16.18 32.92
CA LYS A 100 1.96 16.74 32.49
C LYS A 100 1.88 18.24 32.75
N TYR A 101 1.43 19.01 31.73
CA TYR A 101 1.34 20.49 31.71
C TYR A 101 2.66 21.25 31.53
N TYR A 102 3.81 20.57 31.47
CA TYR A 102 5.09 21.22 31.15
C TYR A 102 5.52 20.83 29.74
N HIS A 103 5.42 21.78 28.79
CA HIS A 103 5.62 21.51 27.39
C HIS A 103 7.06 21.85 26.98
N LYS A 104 7.89 20.82 26.77
CA LYS A 104 9.31 20.95 26.37
C LYS A 104 9.49 21.19 24.87
N VAL A 105 8.55 20.70 24.07
CA VAL A 105 8.57 20.79 22.59
C VAL A 105 7.16 20.98 22.07
N ILE A 106 7.04 21.44 20.81
CA ILE A 106 5.75 21.49 20.13
C ILE A 106 5.31 20.08 19.79
N GLY A 107 4.09 19.71 20.17
CA GLY A 107 3.46 18.43 19.90
C GLY A 107 1.97 18.59 19.67
N GLY A 108 1.25 17.47 19.58
CA GLY A 108 -0.21 17.48 19.37
C GLY A 108 -0.91 16.37 20.14
N ASN A 109 -2.20 16.25 19.97
CA ASN A 109 -2.95 15.12 20.45
C ASN A 109 -2.95 14.01 19.39
N PHE A 110 -1.97 13.12 19.50
CA PHE A 110 -1.79 11.99 18.56
C PHE A 110 -1.95 10.65 19.32
N ARG A 111 -2.85 10.60 20.27
CA ARG A 111 -3.15 9.39 21.05
C ARG A 111 -4.09 8.47 20.29
N LEU A 112 -3.93 7.17 20.47
CA LEU A 112 -4.92 6.18 20.07
C LEU A 112 -5.95 6.02 21.20
N ASP A 113 -7.24 6.11 20.86
CA ASP A 113 -8.31 5.89 21.82
C ASP A 113 -8.32 4.45 22.32
N ALA A 114 -8.59 4.27 23.62
CA ALA A 114 -8.62 2.95 24.25
C ALA A 114 -9.65 2.00 23.61
N ILE A 115 -10.79 2.54 23.14
CA ILE A 115 -11.83 1.77 22.42
C ILE A 115 -11.25 1.25 21.10
N GLN A 116 -10.55 2.07 20.34
CA GLN A 116 -9.90 1.64 19.09
C GLN A 116 -8.83 0.58 19.35
N ALA A 117 -8.03 0.77 20.41
CA ALA A 117 -7.04 -0.24 20.83
C ALA A 117 -7.68 -1.57 21.20
N ALA A 118 -8.83 -1.56 21.87
CA ALA A 118 -9.59 -2.77 22.21
C ALA A 118 -10.09 -3.50 20.95
N VAL A 119 -10.64 -2.77 19.97
CA VAL A 119 -11.05 -3.32 18.66
C VAL A 119 -9.87 -3.99 17.96
N LEU A 120 -8.72 -3.30 17.88
CA LEU A 120 -7.53 -3.83 17.25
C LEU A 120 -7.00 -5.10 17.93
N ARG A 121 -7.05 -5.15 19.28
CA ARG A 121 -6.66 -6.34 20.04
C ARG A 121 -7.51 -7.56 19.73
N VAL A 122 -8.82 -7.38 19.51
CA VAL A 122 -9.73 -8.48 19.12
C VAL A 122 -9.43 -8.95 17.69
N LYS A 123 -9.11 -8.02 16.78
CA LYS A 123 -8.86 -8.32 15.35
C LYS A 123 -7.45 -8.88 15.08
N LEU A 124 -6.46 -8.48 15.86
CA LEU A 124 -5.04 -8.82 15.64
C LEU A 124 -4.77 -10.34 15.51
N PRO A 125 -5.36 -11.24 16.31
CA PRO A 125 -5.14 -12.69 16.16
C PRO A 125 -5.58 -13.25 14.79
N HIS A 126 -6.46 -12.56 14.08
CA HIS A 126 -6.98 -12.98 12.78
C HIS A 126 -6.15 -12.44 11.59
N LEU A 127 -5.27 -11.46 11.82
CA LEU A 127 -4.53 -10.76 10.76
C LEU A 127 -3.77 -11.71 9.83
N GLN A 128 -3.12 -12.73 10.39
CA GLN A 128 -2.34 -13.70 9.61
C GLN A 128 -3.24 -14.49 8.65
N SER A 129 -4.35 -15.02 9.13
CA SER A 129 -5.29 -15.79 8.30
C SER A 129 -5.95 -14.91 7.22
N TRP A 130 -6.23 -13.65 7.53
CA TRP A 130 -6.74 -12.69 6.55
C TRP A 130 -5.73 -12.39 5.44
N SER A 131 -4.46 -12.23 5.80
CA SER A 131 -3.39 -12.02 4.81
C SER A 131 -3.23 -13.22 3.88
N GLU A 132 -3.28 -14.44 4.41
CA GLU A 132 -3.22 -15.68 3.63
C GLU A 132 -4.39 -15.80 2.65
N LYS A 133 -5.61 -15.53 3.10
CA LYS A 133 -6.80 -15.56 2.23
C LYS A 133 -6.74 -14.50 1.12
N ARG A 134 -6.25 -13.28 1.43
CA ARG A 134 -6.02 -12.25 0.41
C ARG A 134 -4.99 -12.68 -0.63
N GLN A 135 -3.92 -13.36 -0.21
CA GLN A 135 -2.92 -13.95 -1.14
C GLN A 135 -3.56 -15.02 -2.04
N GLN A 136 -4.39 -15.90 -1.47
CA GLN A 136 -5.11 -16.92 -2.23
C GLN A 136 -6.05 -16.29 -3.27
N ASN A 137 -6.84 -15.28 -2.87
CA ASN A 137 -7.73 -14.55 -3.75
C ASN A 137 -6.97 -13.81 -4.87
N ALA A 138 -5.82 -13.21 -4.56
CA ALA A 138 -4.97 -12.55 -5.55
C ALA A 138 -4.40 -13.55 -6.58
N LYS A 139 -3.95 -14.72 -6.14
CA LYS A 139 -3.52 -15.79 -7.04
C LYS A 139 -4.66 -16.27 -7.92
N ARG A 140 -5.85 -16.42 -7.35
CA ARG A 140 -7.05 -16.82 -8.10
C ARG A 140 -7.45 -15.79 -9.15
N TYR A 141 -7.39 -14.49 -8.81
CA TYR A 141 -7.58 -13.43 -9.80
C TYR A 141 -6.57 -13.54 -10.96
N ASN A 142 -5.27 -13.67 -10.66
CA ASN A 142 -4.25 -13.83 -11.70
C ASN A 142 -4.58 -14.99 -12.64
N GLN A 143 -4.96 -16.15 -12.08
CA GLN A 143 -5.34 -17.32 -12.84
C GLN A 143 -6.57 -17.07 -13.73
N LEU A 144 -7.62 -16.47 -13.18
CA LEU A 144 -8.86 -16.16 -13.92
C LEU A 144 -8.61 -15.18 -15.08
N PHE A 145 -7.75 -14.16 -14.90
CA PHE A 145 -7.38 -13.23 -15.97
C PHE A 145 -6.62 -13.91 -17.10
N ILE A 146 -5.73 -14.85 -16.76
CA ILE A 146 -4.99 -15.66 -17.74
C ILE A 146 -5.94 -16.61 -18.49
N GLU A 147 -6.81 -17.34 -17.79
CA GLU A 147 -7.83 -18.22 -18.35
C GLU A 147 -8.81 -17.46 -19.27
N ALA A 148 -9.13 -16.21 -18.91
CA ALA A 148 -9.97 -15.34 -19.74
C ALA A 148 -9.26 -14.79 -20.98
N GLY A 149 -7.94 -15.01 -21.16
CA GLY A 149 -7.15 -14.47 -22.28
C GLY A 149 -6.96 -12.95 -22.22
N LEU A 150 -7.05 -12.35 -21.04
CA LEU A 150 -6.87 -10.93 -20.82
C LEU A 150 -5.45 -10.55 -20.38
N ALA A 151 -4.68 -11.53 -19.92
CA ALA A 151 -3.27 -11.38 -19.49
C ALA A 151 -2.51 -12.68 -19.73
N GLU A 152 -1.18 -12.60 -19.89
CA GLU A 152 -0.31 -13.80 -19.98
C GLU A 152 0.25 -14.18 -18.61
N GLU A 153 0.86 -13.22 -17.91
CA GLU A 153 1.49 -13.46 -16.61
C GLU A 153 1.58 -12.15 -15.78
N PRO A 154 1.72 -12.26 -14.46
CA PRO A 154 1.97 -11.09 -13.60
C PRO A 154 3.30 -10.39 -13.92
N GLY A 155 3.30 -9.05 -13.84
CA GLY A 155 4.51 -8.23 -13.99
C GLY A 155 4.79 -7.72 -15.38
N LYS A 156 3.96 -8.00 -16.37
CA LYS A 156 4.02 -7.29 -17.67
C LYS A 156 3.84 -5.80 -17.47
N THR A 157 4.55 -5.00 -18.24
CA THR A 157 4.58 -3.54 -18.11
C THR A 157 4.04 -2.80 -19.31
N LYS A 158 3.74 -3.52 -20.41
CA LYS A 158 3.20 -2.97 -21.64
C LYS A 158 1.92 -3.68 -22.05
N PHE A 159 0.97 -2.91 -22.55
CA PHE A 159 -0.24 -3.43 -23.16
C PHE A 159 0.04 -3.96 -24.57
N ASP A 160 -0.62 -5.03 -24.95
CA ASP A 160 -0.62 -5.61 -26.28
C ASP A 160 -1.89 -6.47 -26.49
N SER A 161 -2.00 -7.17 -27.61
CA SER A 161 -3.17 -7.99 -27.92
C SER A 161 -3.43 -9.14 -26.94
N ARG A 162 -2.41 -9.61 -26.21
CA ARG A 162 -2.47 -10.69 -25.21
C ARG A 162 -2.51 -10.17 -23.79
N ASN A 163 -2.12 -8.91 -23.56
CA ASN A 163 -2.07 -8.26 -22.26
C ASN A 163 -2.93 -7.00 -22.27
N LYS A 164 -4.25 -7.17 -22.35
CA LYS A 164 -5.24 -6.09 -22.19
C LYS A 164 -5.32 -5.63 -20.74
N VAL A 165 -4.97 -6.51 -19.81
CA VAL A 165 -4.87 -6.28 -18.37
C VAL A 165 -3.44 -6.58 -17.91
N LEU A 166 -2.80 -5.64 -17.21
CA LEU A 166 -1.50 -5.87 -16.60
C LEU A 166 -1.70 -6.21 -15.12
N LEU A 167 -1.31 -7.44 -14.77
CA LEU A 167 -1.45 -7.99 -13.42
C LEU A 167 -0.31 -7.55 -12.49
N PRO A 168 -0.58 -7.35 -11.19
CA PRO A 168 0.46 -7.02 -10.22
C PRO A 168 1.44 -8.18 -10.04
N LYS A 169 2.72 -7.86 -9.90
CA LYS A 169 3.76 -8.84 -9.58
C LYS A 169 4.05 -8.85 -8.08
N ALA A 170 3.97 -10.01 -7.46
CA ALA A 170 4.48 -10.22 -6.11
C ALA A 170 5.99 -10.50 -6.19
N VAL A 171 6.82 -9.47 -5.98
CA VAL A 171 8.27 -9.51 -6.24
C VAL A 171 8.98 -10.54 -5.39
N TYR A 172 8.53 -10.73 -4.14
CA TYR A 172 9.17 -11.62 -3.17
C TYR A 172 8.44 -12.95 -2.94
N GLU A 173 7.52 -13.34 -3.84
CA GLU A 173 6.75 -14.58 -3.71
C GLU A 173 7.64 -15.82 -3.55
N ASN A 174 8.78 -15.85 -4.21
CA ASN A 174 9.72 -16.99 -4.19
C ASN A 174 10.87 -16.82 -3.17
N SER A 175 10.78 -15.86 -2.26
CA SER A 175 11.82 -15.63 -1.25
C SER A 175 11.76 -16.58 -0.05
N GLY A 176 10.67 -17.37 0.07
CA GLY A 176 10.44 -18.26 1.21
C GLY A 176 9.74 -17.58 2.40
N VAL A 177 9.54 -16.27 2.37
CA VAL A 177 8.79 -15.58 3.44
C VAL A 177 7.27 -15.75 3.24
N LYS A 178 6.55 -15.86 4.35
CA LYS A 178 5.11 -16.13 4.33
C LYS A 178 4.29 -14.94 3.83
N ASN A 179 4.60 -13.75 4.34
CA ASN A 179 3.85 -12.53 4.08
C ASN A 179 4.57 -11.61 3.08
N TYR A 180 4.99 -12.15 1.94
CA TYR A 180 5.69 -11.40 0.89
C TYR A 180 4.86 -10.26 0.29
N HIS A 181 3.51 -10.40 0.31
CA HIS A 181 2.55 -9.39 -0.12
C HIS A 181 1.22 -9.66 0.58
N ILE A 182 0.69 -8.70 1.34
CA ILE A 182 -0.56 -8.89 2.09
C ILE A 182 -1.81 -8.38 1.35
N TYR A 183 -1.65 -7.88 0.13
CA TYR A 183 -2.73 -7.40 -0.74
C TYR A 183 -3.73 -6.51 0.00
N ASN A 184 -3.25 -5.40 0.56
CA ASN A 184 -4.13 -4.35 1.06
C ASN A 184 -5.05 -3.87 -0.08
N GLN A 185 -4.50 -3.75 -1.30
CA GLN A 185 -5.26 -3.67 -2.55
C GLN A 185 -4.76 -4.70 -3.55
N TYR A 186 -5.67 -5.22 -4.38
CA TYR A 186 -5.34 -5.92 -5.61
C TYR A 186 -5.57 -4.98 -6.78
N LYS A 187 -4.49 -4.48 -7.36
CA LYS A 187 -4.50 -3.42 -8.37
C LYS A 187 -4.05 -3.95 -9.72
N ILE A 188 -4.92 -3.88 -10.71
CA ILE A 188 -4.59 -4.10 -12.12
C ILE A 188 -4.37 -2.77 -12.84
N ARG A 189 -3.81 -2.83 -14.07
CA ARG A 189 -3.74 -1.67 -14.98
C ARG A 189 -4.43 -2.00 -16.29
N VAL A 190 -5.16 -1.03 -16.84
CA VAL A 190 -5.87 -1.12 -18.12
C VAL A 190 -5.80 0.23 -18.86
N GLU A 191 -5.74 0.23 -20.18
CA GLU A 191 -5.64 1.48 -20.97
C GLU A 191 -6.90 2.36 -20.84
N LYS A 192 -8.08 1.75 -20.95
CA LYS A 192 -9.39 2.44 -20.85
C LYS A 192 -9.94 2.40 -19.42
N ARG A 193 -9.10 2.73 -18.40
CA ARG A 193 -9.41 2.57 -16.99
C ARG A 193 -10.72 3.22 -16.56
N ASP A 194 -10.98 4.46 -16.99
CA ASP A 194 -12.16 5.20 -16.55
C ASP A 194 -13.45 4.61 -17.15
N ALA A 195 -13.41 4.25 -18.44
CA ALA A 195 -14.52 3.55 -19.09
C ALA A 195 -14.80 2.18 -18.45
N LEU A 196 -13.74 1.44 -18.10
CA LEU A 196 -13.90 0.17 -17.36
C LEU A 196 -14.52 0.41 -15.99
N ARG A 197 -14.10 1.44 -15.26
CA ARG A 197 -14.67 1.80 -13.94
C ARG A 197 -16.18 2.05 -14.03
N GLU A 198 -16.61 2.84 -15.01
CA GLU A 198 -18.02 3.11 -15.26
C GLU A 198 -18.80 1.84 -15.61
N PHE A 199 -18.21 0.97 -16.44
CA PHE A 199 -18.82 -0.29 -16.83
C PHE A 199 -18.99 -1.21 -15.61
N MET A 200 -17.96 -1.36 -14.78
CA MET A 200 -18.02 -2.15 -13.54
C MET A 200 -19.06 -1.60 -12.54
N THR A 201 -19.16 -0.28 -12.42
CA THR A 201 -20.18 0.34 -11.57
C THR A 201 -21.61 -0.02 -12.03
N LYS A 202 -21.87 -0.04 -13.34
CA LYS A 202 -23.17 -0.48 -13.91
C LYS A 202 -23.47 -1.97 -13.63
N HIS A 203 -22.44 -2.77 -13.34
CA HIS A 203 -22.55 -4.19 -12.96
C HIS A 203 -22.41 -4.40 -11.45
N GLU A 204 -22.62 -3.34 -10.64
CA GLU A 204 -22.60 -3.36 -9.16
C GLU A 204 -21.27 -3.85 -8.56
N ILE A 205 -20.15 -3.66 -9.28
CA ILE A 205 -18.80 -3.98 -8.78
C ILE A 205 -18.12 -2.69 -8.30
N GLY A 206 -17.87 -2.62 -6.99
CA GLY A 206 -17.13 -1.52 -6.38
C GLY A 206 -15.64 -1.55 -6.78
N THR A 207 -15.14 -0.43 -7.25
CA THR A 207 -13.71 -0.25 -7.60
C THR A 207 -13.20 1.08 -7.12
N GLU A 208 -11.88 1.19 -6.94
CA GLU A 208 -11.26 2.46 -6.55
C GLU A 208 -9.95 2.72 -7.31
N ILE A 209 -9.52 3.98 -7.35
CA ILE A 209 -8.28 4.40 -8.01
C ILE A 209 -7.27 4.86 -6.95
N TYR A 210 -6.21 4.09 -6.78
CA TYR A 210 -5.11 4.41 -5.87
C TYR A 210 -3.81 4.61 -6.68
N TYR A 211 -3.43 5.88 -7.07
CA TYR A 211 -4.12 7.14 -6.82
C TYR A 211 -4.27 7.89 -8.15
N PRO A 212 -5.32 8.71 -8.34
CA PRO A 212 -5.61 9.32 -9.65
C PRO A 212 -4.61 10.42 -10.04
N VAL A 213 -3.97 11.07 -9.07
CA VAL A 213 -3.02 12.15 -9.30
C VAL A 213 -1.70 11.84 -8.58
N PRO A 214 -0.56 11.74 -9.30
CA PRO A 214 0.75 11.55 -8.67
C PRO A 214 1.15 12.78 -7.84
N PHE A 215 1.98 12.60 -6.81
CA PHE A 215 2.36 13.69 -5.88
C PHE A 215 2.89 14.93 -6.58
N HIS A 216 3.76 14.79 -7.58
CA HIS A 216 4.37 15.92 -8.29
C HIS A 216 3.39 16.76 -9.11
N LEU A 217 2.17 16.23 -9.35
CA LEU A 217 1.09 16.94 -10.04
C LEU A 217 -0.03 17.39 -9.09
N GLN A 218 0.12 17.17 -7.78
CA GLN A 218 -0.81 17.70 -6.78
C GLN A 218 -0.63 19.21 -6.66
N GLU A 219 -1.74 19.94 -6.60
CA GLU A 219 -1.75 21.40 -6.52
C GLU A 219 -0.95 21.93 -5.33
N CYS A 220 -1.04 21.24 -4.18
CA CYS A 220 -0.31 21.59 -2.97
C CYS A 220 1.23 21.43 -3.08
N PHE A 221 1.75 20.83 -4.14
CA PHE A 221 3.18 20.66 -4.43
C PHE A 221 3.64 21.43 -5.67
N SER A 222 2.80 22.32 -6.22
CA SER A 222 3.14 23.13 -7.40
C SER A 222 4.42 23.97 -7.24
N ASP A 223 4.68 24.42 -6.01
CA ASP A 223 5.89 25.20 -5.68
C ASP A 223 7.21 24.43 -5.86
N LEU A 224 7.17 23.11 -5.98
CA LEU A 224 8.34 22.29 -6.23
C LEU A 224 8.81 22.35 -7.69
N GLY A 225 8.00 22.92 -8.60
CA GLY A 225 8.35 23.18 -9.99
C GLY A 225 8.32 21.95 -10.91
N TYR A 226 7.83 20.79 -10.43
CA TYR A 226 7.64 19.62 -11.23
C TYR A 226 6.45 19.76 -12.18
N LYS A 227 6.51 19.07 -13.32
CA LYS A 227 5.48 19.13 -14.36
C LYS A 227 5.20 17.73 -14.92
N LYS A 228 4.14 17.63 -15.70
CA LYS A 228 3.78 16.42 -16.45
C LYS A 228 4.96 15.97 -17.32
N GLY A 229 5.30 14.69 -17.24
CA GLY A 229 6.42 14.05 -17.94
C GLY A 229 7.65 13.85 -17.06
N ASP A 230 7.77 14.52 -15.90
CA ASP A 230 8.95 14.40 -15.03
C ASP A 230 9.01 13.03 -14.33
N PHE A 231 7.86 12.40 -14.08
CA PHE A 231 7.77 11.07 -13.45
C PHE A 231 6.84 10.14 -14.24
N PRO A 232 7.25 9.70 -15.45
CA PRO A 232 6.38 9.01 -16.41
C PRO A 232 5.80 7.68 -15.88
N ILE A 233 6.52 6.96 -15.00
CA ILE A 233 6.04 5.71 -14.40
C ILE A 233 4.89 5.98 -13.41
N SER A 234 5.01 7.03 -12.59
CA SER A 234 3.94 7.43 -11.66
C SER A 234 2.70 7.90 -12.42
N GLU A 235 2.89 8.69 -13.47
CA GLU A 235 1.82 9.19 -14.33
C GLU A 235 1.12 8.05 -15.07
N PHE A 236 1.88 7.11 -15.65
CA PHE A 236 1.32 5.91 -16.27
C PHE A 236 0.49 5.09 -15.27
N SER A 237 1.02 4.89 -14.06
CA SER A 237 0.30 4.16 -13.01
C SER A 237 -0.98 4.89 -12.59
N ALA A 238 -0.96 6.21 -12.43
CA ALA A 238 -2.14 7.00 -12.09
C ALA A 238 -3.23 6.92 -13.15
N ASN A 239 -2.85 6.93 -14.43
CA ASN A 239 -3.78 6.91 -15.54
C ASN A 239 -4.40 5.54 -15.84
N THR A 240 -3.72 4.44 -15.48
CA THR A 240 -4.12 3.09 -15.89
C THR A 240 -4.58 2.19 -14.75
N SER A 241 -4.30 2.56 -13.49
CA SER A 241 -4.57 1.69 -12.34
C SER A 241 -6.02 1.70 -11.88
N ILE A 242 -6.54 0.52 -11.54
CA ILE A 242 -7.82 0.32 -10.88
C ILE A 242 -7.69 -0.81 -9.86
N ALA A 243 -8.21 -0.61 -8.66
CA ALA A 243 -8.25 -1.61 -7.60
C ALA A 243 -9.57 -2.39 -7.67
N LEU A 244 -9.46 -3.70 -7.67
CA LEU A 244 -10.57 -4.63 -7.63
C LEU A 244 -10.90 -5.03 -6.19
N PRO A 245 -12.12 -5.51 -5.92
CA PRO A 245 -12.47 -6.04 -4.60
C PRO A 245 -11.47 -7.11 -4.15
N ILE A 246 -10.92 -6.95 -2.95
CA ILE A 246 -10.04 -7.93 -2.32
C ILE A 246 -10.24 -7.91 -0.80
N TYR A 247 -10.74 -8.99 -0.25
CA TYR A 247 -10.94 -9.21 1.19
C TYR A 247 -10.94 -10.71 1.49
N PRO A 248 -10.77 -11.12 2.76
CA PRO A 248 -10.60 -12.53 3.12
C PRO A 248 -11.79 -13.43 2.77
N GLU A 249 -13.01 -12.89 2.83
CA GLU A 249 -14.27 -13.63 2.65
C GLU A 249 -14.75 -13.65 1.19
N LEU A 250 -14.00 -13.08 0.26
CA LEU A 250 -14.35 -13.04 -1.17
C LEU A 250 -14.43 -14.47 -1.74
N SER A 251 -15.60 -14.85 -2.28
CA SER A 251 -15.82 -16.19 -2.82
C SER A 251 -15.27 -16.35 -4.24
N ASP A 252 -15.08 -17.61 -4.67
CA ASP A 252 -14.61 -17.90 -6.05
C ASP A 252 -15.62 -17.43 -7.11
N GLU A 253 -16.92 -17.54 -6.83
CA GLU A 253 -17.98 -17.03 -7.72
C GLU A 253 -17.92 -15.52 -7.88
N GLN A 254 -17.62 -14.78 -6.80
CA GLN A 254 -17.46 -13.33 -6.86
C GLN A 254 -16.20 -12.95 -7.66
N LEU A 255 -15.09 -13.66 -7.47
CA LEU A 255 -13.86 -13.47 -8.25
C LEU A 255 -14.11 -13.72 -9.75
N GLN A 256 -14.79 -14.82 -10.09
CA GLN A 256 -15.18 -15.16 -11.46
C GLN A 256 -16.11 -14.09 -12.06
N TYR A 257 -17.08 -13.60 -11.30
CA TYR A 257 -17.99 -12.54 -11.75
C TYR A 257 -17.23 -11.27 -12.10
N VAL A 258 -16.33 -10.80 -11.24
CA VAL A 258 -15.50 -9.61 -11.50
C VAL A 258 -14.72 -9.77 -12.82
N VAL A 259 -14.05 -10.90 -13.02
CA VAL A 259 -13.25 -11.13 -14.23
C VAL A 259 -14.14 -11.28 -15.46
N SER A 260 -15.29 -11.92 -15.36
CA SER A 260 -16.26 -12.07 -16.47
C SER A 260 -16.79 -10.71 -16.95
N VAL A 261 -17.08 -9.79 -16.03
CA VAL A 261 -17.51 -8.42 -16.36
C VAL A 261 -16.40 -7.65 -17.05
N ILE A 262 -15.15 -7.78 -16.59
CA ILE A 262 -14.00 -7.15 -17.25
C ILE A 262 -13.79 -7.73 -18.65
N ARG A 263 -13.91 -9.05 -18.84
CA ARG A 263 -13.85 -9.67 -20.15
C ARG A 263 -14.93 -9.12 -21.08
N LYS A 264 -16.19 -9.08 -20.62
CA LYS A 264 -17.31 -8.52 -21.35
C LYS A 264 -17.05 -7.08 -21.82
N PHE A 265 -16.45 -6.24 -20.95
CA PHE A 265 -16.03 -4.90 -21.34
C PHE A 265 -15.09 -4.88 -22.55
N PHE A 266 -14.10 -5.79 -22.60
CA PHE A 266 -13.16 -5.87 -23.71
C PHE A 266 -13.74 -6.53 -24.97
N ASP A 267 -14.78 -7.33 -24.84
CA ASP A 267 -15.48 -7.94 -25.98
C ASP A 267 -16.45 -6.93 -26.67
N GLU A 268 -16.95 -5.93 -25.92
CA GLU A 268 -17.89 -4.91 -26.39
C GLU A 268 -17.21 -3.60 -26.84
N ASN A 269 -15.90 -3.37 -26.54
CA ASN A 269 -15.18 -2.10 -26.75
C ASN A 269 -13.76 -2.28 -27.34
#